data_26da29ddc95dd6cd25d3050398c0b19a
#
_entry.id   26da29ddc95dd6cd25d3050398c0b19a
#
_cell.length_a   1.000
_cell.length_b   1.000
_cell.length_c   1.000
_cell.angle_alpha   90.00
_cell.angle_beta   90.00
_cell.angle_gamma   90.00
#
_symmetry.space_group_name_H-M   'P 1'
#
loop_
_entity.id
_entity.type
_entity.pdbx_description
1 polymer ?
#
loop_
_entity_poly.entity_id
_entity_poly.type
_entity_poly.pdbx_seq_one_letter_code
_entity_poly.pdbx_strand_id
1 'polypeptide(L)'
;METIFAPMTLGDVPIVGELELLCFSAPWSPDTYRNELLHNRFSNYWVLRPAETRDSVSPILAYGGYWLMGDEVHIVTLATHPRYRRQGLSERLLLQMIDECRRRGARLVTLEVRVSNHAAQQLYGKLGFVEVGR
;
A
#
# COMPACT_ATOMS: atom_id res chain seq x y z
N MET A 1 -7.57 -3.30 16.99
CA MET A 1 -6.41 -2.38 17.06
C MET A 1 -6.73 -1.11 16.30
N GLU A 2 -6.55 0.00 16.94
CA GLU A 2 -6.71 1.29 16.28
C GLU A 2 -5.45 1.63 15.49
N THR A 3 -5.63 2.16 14.30
CA THR A 3 -4.55 2.48 13.39
C THR A 3 -4.64 3.92 12.90
N ILE A 4 -3.50 4.46 12.51
CA ILE A 4 -3.41 5.75 11.84
C ILE A 4 -3.04 5.50 10.38
N PHE A 5 -3.82 6.07 9.48
CA PHE A 5 -3.56 6.09 8.04
C PHE A 5 -2.82 7.40 7.73
N ALA A 6 -1.60 7.31 7.26
CA ALA A 6 -0.75 8.47 7.05
C ALA A 6 0.08 8.35 5.76
N PRO A 7 0.47 9.48 5.16
CA PRO A 7 1.37 9.43 4.01
C PRO A 7 2.70 8.79 4.38
N MET A 8 3.23 7.98 3.48
CA MET A 8 4.59 7.46 3.60
C MET A 8 5.58 8.60 3.43
N THR A 9 6.58 8.66 4.30
CA THR A 9 7.64 9.68 4.24
C THR A 9 8.95 9.07 3.82
N LEU A 10 9.91 9.92 3.45
CA LEU A 10 11.27 9.45 3.16
C LEU A 10 11.89 8.74 4.37
N GLY A 11 11.55 9.18 5.58
CA GLY A 11 12.01 8.51 6.79
C GLY A 11 11.49 7.09 6.96
N ASP A 12 10.39 6.74 6.31
CA ASP A 12 9.81 5.40 6.36
C ASP A 12 10.49 4.42 5.38
N VAL A 13 11.22 4.93 4.39
CA VAL A 13 11.77 4.10 3.31
C VAL A 13 12.68 2.97 3.80
N PRO A 14 13.60 3.16 4.77
CA PRO A 14 14.40 2.05 5.26
C PRO A 14 13.57 0.90 5.81
N ILE A 15 12.53 1.21 6.58
CA ILE A 15 11.64 0.19 7.15
C ILE A 15 10.83 -0.50 6.06
N VAL A 16 10.30 0.27 5.12
CA VAL A 16 9.57 -0.28 3.97
C VAL A 16 10.46 -1.20 3.14
N GLY A 17 11.73 -0.83 2.95
CA GLY A 17 12.69 -1.68 2.25
C GLY A 17 12.90 -3.02 2.94
N GLU A 18 12.96 -3.05 4.26
CA GLU A 18 13.04 -4.28 5.02
C GLU A 18 11.78 -5.13 4.85
N LEU A 19 10.62 -4.50 4.88
CA LEU A 19 9.34 -5.19 4.70
C LEU A 19 9.20 -5.76 3.27
N GLU A 20 9.73 -5.06 2.26
CA GLU A 20 9.76 -5.57 0.90
C GLU A 20 10.49 -6.90 0.82
N LEU A 21 11.62 -7.01 1.50
CA LEU A 21 12.39 -8.26 1.53
C LEU A 21 11.62 -9.40 2.20
N LEU A 22 10.79 -9.08 3.19
CA LEU A 22 10.00 -10.08 3.91
C LEU A 22 8.71 -10.47 3.17
N CYS A 23 8.15 -9.55 2.39
CA CYS A 23 6.82 -9.72 1.80
C CYS A 23 6.83 -10.20 0.36
N PHE A 24 7.89 -9.93 -0.39
CA PHE A 24 7.89 -10.16 -1.84
C PHE A 24 9.13 -10.93 -2.31
N SER A 25 8.92 -11.81 -3.28
CA SER A 25 10.02 -12.54 -3.92
C SER A 25 10.86 -11.65 -4.84
N ALA A 26 10.26 -10.60 -5.36
CA ALA A 26 10.95 -9.59 -6.17
C ALA A 26 10.76 -8.23 -5.51
N PRO A 27 11.49 -7.95 -4.43
CA PRO A 27 11.31 -6.73 -3.67
C PRO A 27 11.77 -5.49 -4.44
N TRP A 28 11.08 -4.38 -4.25
CA TRP A 28 11.55 -3.08 -4.72
C TRP A 28 12.65 -2.59 -3.80
N SER A 29 13.65 -1.92 -4.39
CA SER A 29 14.73 -1.34 -3.60
C SER A 29 14.28 -0.07 -2.87
N PRO A 30 14.99 0.33 -1.80
CA PRO A 30 14.74 1.64 -1.20
C PRO A 30 14.87 2.80 -2.18
N ASP A 31 15.77 2.72 -3.16
CA ASP A 31 15.90 3.75 -4.19
C ASP A 31 14.65 3.87 -5.05
N THR A 32 14.00 2.76 -5.35
CA THR A 32 12.73 2.79 -6.09
C THR A 32 11.69 3.60 -5.32
N TYR A 33 11.56 3.35 -4.02
CA TYR A 33 10.63 4.12 -3.18
C TYR A 33 11.00 5.58 -3.09
N ARG A 34 12.29 5.89 -2.94
CA ARG A 34 12.72 7.29 -2.90
C ARG A 34 12.39 8.01 -4.20
N ASN A 35 12.63 7.37 -5.34
CA ASN A 35 12.30 7.96 -6.64
C ASN A 35 10.80 8.16 -6.80
N GLU A 36 9.98 7.20 -6.35
CA GLU A 36 8.53 7.35 -6.38
C GLU A 36 8.06 8.52 -5.54
N LEU A 37 8.57 8.66 -4.32
CA LEU A 37 8.17 9.72 -3.41
C LEU A 37 8.66 11.10 -3.85
N LEU A 38 9.84 11.18 -4.44
CA LEU A 38 10.46 12.47 -4.80
C LEU A 38 10.15 12.93 -6.22
N HIS A 39 10.00 12.00 -7.16
CA HIS A 39 10.00 12.34 -8.58
C HIS A 39 8.76 11.90 -9.34
N ASN A 40 7.96 10.97 -8.82
CA ASN A 40 6.74 10.57 -9.51
C ASN A 40 5.56 11.40 -9.00
N ARG A 41 5.19 12.42 -9.76
CA ARG A 41 4.09 13.32 -9.40
C ARG A 41 2.72 12.63 -9.30
N PHE A 42 2.58 11.43 -9.87
CA PHE A 42 1.33 10.67 -9.79
C PHE A 42 1.26 9.78 -8.57
N SER A 43 2.37 9.59 -7.85
CA SER A 43 2.47 8.64 -6.76
C SER A 43 1.80 9.14 -5.49
N ASN A 44 1.17 8.19 -4.79
CA ASN A 44 0.57 8.40 -3.48
C ASN A 44 0.82 7.14 -2.67
N TYR A 45 1.73 7.21 -1.70
CA TYR A 45 2.07 6.07 -0.86
C TYR A 45 1.62 6.33 0.57
N TRP A 46 1.09 5.29 1.20
CA TRP A 46 0.45 5.38 2.50
C TRP A 46 0.95 4.27 3.41
N VAL A 47 0.91 4.53 4.71
CA VAL A 47 1.24 3.55 5.74
C VAL A 47 0.12 3.49 6.77
N LEU A 48 -0.04 2.31 7.39
CA LEU A 48 -0.84 2.15 8.60
C LEU A 48 0.12 1.92 9.76
N ARG A 49 -0.09 2.68 10.83
CA ARG A 49 0.65 2.58 12.08
C ARG A 49 -0.31 2.33 13.23
N PRO A 50 0.14 1.76 14.36
CA PRO A 50 -0.68 1.76 15.56
C PRO A 50 -1.01 3.18 15.98
N ALA A 51 -2.25 3.42 16.43
CA ALA A 51 -2.66 4.74 16.91
C ALA A 51 -1.91 5.16 18.17
N GLU A 52 -1.59 4.19 19.04
CA GLU A 52 -0.81 4.45 20.24
C GLU A 52 0.65 4.08 20.00
N THR A 53 1.49 5.08 19.95
CA THR A 53 2.93 4.89 19.88
C THR A 53 3.56 5.62 21.06
N ARG A 54 4.30 4.87 21.86
CA ARG A 54 5.02 5.42 23.01
C ARG A 54 6.45 5.78 22.68
N ASP A 55 6.94 5.29 21.56
CA ASP A 55 8.31 5.49 21.12
C ASP A 55 8.35 6.35 19.87
N SER A 56 9.49 6.98 19.63
CA SER A 56 9.71 7.79 18.45
C SER A 56 9.72 6.97 17.16
N VAL A 57 9.85 5.65 17.28
CA VAL A 57 9.82 4.74 16.13
C VAL A 57 8.57 3.90 16.22
N SER A 58 7.61 4.23 15.37
CA SER A 58 6.35 3.51 15.26
C SER A 58 6.50 2.41 14.22
N PRO A 59 6.07 1.17 14.52
CA PRO A 59 6.12 0.13 13.48
C PRO A 59 5.16 0.47 12.34
N ILE A 60 5.51 0.01 11.14
CA ILE A 60 4.60 0.07 10.01
C ILE A 60 3.87 -1.27 9.96
N LEU A 61 2.57 -1.25 10.12
CA LEU A 61 1.74 -2.46 10.11
C LEU A 61 1.42 -2.91 8.68
N ALA A 62 1.21 -1.94 7.80
CA ALA A 62 0.90 -2.19 6.39
C ALA A 62 1.28 -0.94 5.60
N TYR A 63 1.53 -1.13 4.31
CA TYR A 63 1.80 -0.02 3.41
C TYR A 63 1.26 -0.34 2.02
N GLY A 64 1.00 0.72 1.27
CA GLY A 64 0.53 0.57 -0.09
C GLY A 64 0.70 1.86 -0.86
N GLY A 65 0.46 1.80 -2.15
CA GLY A 65 0.58 2.96 -2.98
C GLY A 65 -0.18 2.83 -4.29
N TYR A 66 -0.46 3.98 -4.87
CA TYR A 66 -1.15 4.06 -6.15
C TYR A 66 -0.67 5.26 -6.93
N TRP A 67 -0.90 5.22 -8.23
CA TRP A 67 -0.74 6.36 -9.13
C TRP A 67 -2.12 6.90 -9.46
N LEU A 68 -2.30 8.19 -9.27
CA LEU A 68 -3.52 8.89 -9.65
C LEU A 68 -3.24 9.74 -10.89
N MET A 69 -3.85 9.37 -12.00
CA MET A 69 -3.66 10.02 -13.29
C MET A 69 -5.02 10.47 -13.82
N GLY A 70 -5.34 11.75 -13.63
CA GLY A 70 -6.67 12.25 -13.95
C GLY A 70 -7.71 11.60 -13.04
N ASP A 71 -8.66 10.88 -13.63
CA ASP A 71 -9.69 10.16 -12.88
C ASP A 71 -9.43 8.65 -12.76
N GLU A 72 -8.24 8.20 -13.20
CA GLU A 72 -7.84 6.80 -13.12
C GLU A 72 -6.82 6.59 -12.01
N VAL A 73 -7.02 5.53 -11.24
CA VAL A 73 -6.10 5.10 -10.19
C VAL A 73 -5.53 3.74 -10.54
N HIS A 74 -4.22 3.62 -10.44
CA HIS A 74 -3.53 2.35 -10.61
C HIS A 74 -2.84 1.98 -9.30
N ILE A 75 -3.34 0.93 -8.63
CA ILE A 75 -2.74 0.45 -7.39
C ILE A 75 -1.50 -0.36 -7.74
N VAL A 76 -0.36 0.07 -7.23
CA VAL A 76 0.93 -0.51 -7.61
C VAL A 76 1.51 -1.44 -6.56
N THR A 77 1.13 -1.27 -5.28
CA THR A 77 1.61 -2.16 -4.23
C THR A 77 0.68 -2.14 -3.02
N LEU A 78 0.68 -3.25 -2.29
CA LEU A 78 -0.07 -3.40 -1.03
C LEU A 78 0.57 -4.54 -0.25
N ALA A 79 0.95 -4.30 0.99
CA ALA A 79 1.61 -5.30 1.82
C ALA A 79 1.26 -5.12 3.30
N THR A 80 1.22 -6.23 4.02
CA THR A 80 1.07 -6.25 5.48
C THR A 80 2.32 -6.85 6.11
N HIS A 81 2.79 -6.24 7.17
CA HIS A 81 3.89 -6.77 7.97
C HIS A 81 3.58 -8.21 8.35
N PRO A 82 4.52 -9.17 8.17
CA PRO A 82 4.25 -10.58 8.42
C PRO A 82 3.72 -10.91 9.80
N ARG A 83 4.12 -10.17 10.83
CA ARG A 83 3.67 -10.39 12.22
C ARG A 83 2.23 -9.95 12.46
N TYR A 84 1.65 -9.16 11.55
CA TYR A 84 0.33 -8.57 11.75
C TYR A 84 -0.68 -9.03 10.71
N ARG A 85 -0.39 -10.13 10.02
CA ARG A 85 -1.30 -10.72 9.03
C ARG A 85 -2.52 -11.32 9.72
N ARG A 86 -3.59 -11.50 8.94
CA ARG A 86 -4.88 -12.06 9.39
C ARG A 86 -5.63 -11.18 10.38
N GLN A 87 -5.35 -9.88 10.37
CA GLN A 87 -6.06 -8.90 11.20
C GLN A 87 -6.85 -7.89 10.37
N GLY A 88 -6.97 -8.12 9.05
CA GLY A 88 -7.71 -7.24 8.16
C GLY A 88 -7.01 -5.93 7.85
N LEU A 89 -5.71 -5.82 8.07
CA LEU A 89 -4.98 -4.57 7.90
C LEU A 89 -4.82 -4.17 6.44
N SER A 90 -4.55 -5.12 5.55
CA SER A 90 -4.47 -4.84 4.11
C SER A 90 -5.82 -4.38 3.57
N GLU A 91 -6.90 -5.02 4.00
CA GLU A 91 -8.25 -4.60 3.62
C GLU A 91 -8.55 -3.19 4.10
N ARG A 92 -8.22 -2.89 5.36
CA ARG A 92 -8.39 -1.56 5.94
C ARG A 92 -7.62 -0.50 5.15
N LEU A 93 -6.35 -0.79 4.86
CA LEU A 93 -5.50 0.13 4.10
C LEU A 93 -6.04 0.35 2.70
N LEU A 94 -6.42 -0.72 2.01
CA LEU A 94 -6.95 -0.63 0.65
C LEU A 94 -8.24 0.19 0.62
N LEU A 95 -9.15 -0.03 1.55
CA LEU A 95 -10.41 0.72 1.62
C LEU A 95 -10.16 2.21 1.90
N GLN A 96 -9.18 2.52 2.76
CA GLN A 96 -8.83 3.91 3.04
C GLN A 96 -8.17 4.58 1.83
N MET A 97 -7.33 3.85 1.08
CA MET A 97 -6.74 4.36 -0.16
C MET A 97 -7.82 4.63 -1.21
N ILE A 98 -8.77 3.72 -1.37
CA ILE A 98 -9.88 3.88 -2.33
C ILE A 98 -10.73 5.09 -1.94
N ASP A 99 -11.03 5.25 -0.67
CA ASP A 99 -11.80 6.40 -0.18
C ASP A 99 -11.09 7.71 -0.48
N GLU A 100 -9.79 7.76 -0.24
CA GLU A 100 -8.97 8.94 -0.56
C GLU A 100 -8.99 9.24 -2.07
N CYS A 101 -8.90 8.21 -2.91
CA CYS A 101 -8.97 8.37 -4.35
C CYS A 101 -10.32 8.94 -4.80
N ARG A 102 -11.42 8.45 -4.21
CA ARG A 102 -12.76 8.96 -4.53
C ARG A 102 -12.90 10.44 -4.21
N ARG A 103 -12.36 10.87 -3.08
CA ARG A 103 -12.39 12.28 -2.69
C ARG A 103 -11.66 13.17 -3.69
N ARG A 104 -10.69 12.59 -4.40
CA ARG A 104 -9.92 13.30 -5.44
C ARG A 104 -10.52 13.14 -6.83
N GLY A 105 -11.71 12.54 -6.95
CA GLY A 105 -12.42 12.41 -8.21
C GLY A 105 -12.10 11.18 -9.03
N ALA A 106 -11.49 10.17 -8.42
CA ALA A 106 -11.19 8.92 -9.12
C ALA A 106 -12.50 8.20 -9.51
N ARG A 107 -12.55 7.69 -10.73
CA ARG A 107 -13.71 6.99 -11.29
C ARG A 107 -13.39 5.55 -11.66
N LEU A 108 -12.14 5.24 -11.95
CA LEU A 108 -11.71 3.91 -12.33
C LEU A 108 -10.49 3.52 -11.49
N VAL A 109 -10.54 2.34 -10.90
CA VAL A 109 -9.44 1.78 -10.13
C VAL A 109 -8.98 0.50 -10.79
N THR A 110 -7.71 0.45 -11.17
CA THR A 110 -7.07 -0.75 -11.70
C THR A 110 -5.95 -1.17 -10.76
N LEU A 111 -5.49 -2.41 -10.89
CA LEU A 111 -4.37 -2.88 -10.10
C LEU A 111 -3.60 -3.97 -10.85
N GLU A 112 -2.32 -4.06 -10.54
CA GLU A 112 -1.49 -5.19 -10.93
C GLU A 112 -1.12 -5.96 -9.68
N VAL A 113 -1.45 -7.25 -9.66
CA VAL A 113 -1.13 -8.11 -8.53
C VAL A 113 0.18 -8.81 -8.83
N ARG A 114 1.12 -8.70 -7.91
CA ARG A 114 2.36 -9.47 -8.03
C ARG A 114 2.01 -10.96 -7.99
N VAL A 115 2.52 -11.72 -8.94
CA VAL A 115 2.12 -13.11 -9.17
C VAL A 115 2.24 -13.98 -7.92
N SER A 116 3.23 -13.72 -7.09
CA SER A 116 3.46 -14.48 -5.86
C SER A 116 2.57 -14.05 -4.70
N ASN A 117 1.74 -13.03 -4.85
CA ASN A 117 0.92 -12.50 -3.77
C ASN A 117 -0.51 -13.04 -3.80
N HIS A 118 -0.67 -14.32 -3.43
CA HIS A 118 -1.98 -14.98 -3.43
C HIS A 118 -2.95 -14.38 -2.42
N ALA A 119 -2.46 -13.94 -1.28
CA ALA A 119 -3.30 -13.31 -0.27
C ALA A 119 -3.92 -12.02 -0.78
N ALA A 120 -3.14 -11.21 -1.51
CA ALA A 120 -3.64 -10.00 -2.14
C ALA A 120 -4.67 -10.31 -3.22
N GLN A 121 -4.45 -11.35 -4.03
CA GLN A 121 -5.40 -11.77 -5.06
C GLN A 121 -6.75 -12.15 -4.45
N GLN A 122 -6.74 -12.89 -3.34
CA GLN A 122 -7.96 -13.26 -2.64
C GLN A 122 -8.67 -12.03 -2.07
N LEU A 123 -7.92 -11.10 -1.50
CA LEU A 123 -8.48 -9.86 -0.96
C LEU A 123 -9.16 -9.04 -2.06
N TYR A 124 -8.48 -8.88 -3.19
CA TYR A 124 -9.03 -8.10 -4.30
C TYR A 124 -10.31 -8.72 -4.84
N GLY A 125 -10.35 -10.04 -5.00
CA GLY A 125 -11.56 -10.74 -5.41
C GLY A 125 -12.71 -10.55 -4.43
N LYS A 126 -12.42 -10.64 -3.13
CA LYS A 126 -13.40 -10.42 -2.06
C LYS A 126 -14.01 -9.02 -2.14
N LEU A 127 -13.22 -8.01 -2.50
CA LEU A 127 -13.68 -6.63 -2.58
C LEU A 127 -14.33 -6.28 -3.93
N GLY A 128 -14.48 -7.23 -4.82
CA GLY A 128 -15.18 -7.04 -6.07
C GLY A 128 -14.33 -6.68 -7.27
N PHE A 129 -13.01 -6.77 -7.14
CA PHE A 129 -12.13 -6.59 -8.30
C PHE A 129 -12.23 -7.81 -9.22
N VAL A 130 -12.27 -7.57 -10.52
CA VAL A 130 -12.30 -8.63 -11.52
C VAL A 130 -11.03 -8.59 -12.35
N GLU A 131 -10.52 -9.77 -12.69
CA GLU A 131 -9.37 -9.87 -13.56
C GLU A 131 -9.80 -9.54 -14.99
N VAL A 132 -9.17 -8.54 -15.59
CA VAL A 132 -9.48 -8.09 -16.94
C VAL A 132 -8.25 -8.25 -17.80
N GLY A 133 -8.06 -9.39 -18.35
CA GLY A 133 -7.05 -9.65 -19.32
C GLY A 133 -5.60 -9.28 -18.92
N ARG A 134 -4.67 -9.59 -19.78
CA ARG A 134 -3.25 -9.32 -19.58
C ARG A 134 -2.66 -8.60 -20.76
#